data_31f1a738594737736d5b7cb6bdb1efd0
#
_entry.id   31f1a738594737736d5b7cb6bdb1efd0
#
_cell.length_a   1.000
_cell.length_b   1.000
_cell.length_c   1.000
_cell.angle_alpha   90.00
_cell.angle_beta   90.00
_cell.angle_gamma   90.00
#
_symmetry.space_group_name_H-M   'P 1'
#
loop_
_entity.id
_entity.type
_entity.pdbx_description
1 polymer ?
#
loop_
_entity_poly.entity_id
_entity_poly.type
_entity_poly.pdbx_seq_one_letter_code
_entity_poly.pdbx_strand_id
1 'polypeptide(L)'
;MIGRLRGNILEKQPPLVLLEANGVGYEIHMPMTCFYELPELGQEAIVFTHFVVREDAQLLYGFNDKQERALFRELIKVNGVGPKLALAILSGMSAQQFVSAVEREEITALVKLPGVGKKTAERLVVEMKDRF
;
A
#
# COMPACT_ATOMS: atom_id res chain seq x y z
N MET A 1 -4.19 -7.19 -15.31
CA MET A 1 -5.15 -7.32 -14.23
C MET A 1 -4.83 -8.43 -13.29
N ILE A 2 -3.99 -8.13 -12.34
CA ILE A 2 -3.61 -9.09 -11.31
C ILE A 2 -4.15 -8.56 -9.99
N GLY A 3 -5.20 -9.20 -9.47
CA GLY A 3 -5.90 -8.71 -8.29
C GLY A 3 -5.61 -9.48 -7.02
N ARG A 4 -5.07 -10.70 -7.12
CA ARG A 4 -4.79 -11.54 -5.96
C ARG A 4 -3.81 -12.62 -6.37
N LEU A 5 -2.85 -12.88 -5.50
CA LEU A 5 -1.88 -13.95 -5.71
C LEU A 5 -1.80 -14.83 -4.46
N ARG A 6 -1.73 -16.14 -4.67
CA ARG A 6 -1.45 -17.11 -3.64
C ARG A 6 -0.22 -17.89 -4.05
N GLY A 7 0.80 -17.88 -3.25
CA GLY A 7 2.04 -18.55 -3.57
C GLY A 7 2.97 -18.62 -2.40
N ASN A 8 4.18 -19.13 -2.66
CA ASN A 8 5.20 -19.28 -1.64
C ASN A 8 6.17 -18.11 -1.64
N ILE A 9 6.53 -17.64 -0.46
CA ILE A 9 7.48 -16.55 -0.32
C ILE A 9 8.88 -17.08 -0.53
N LEU A 10 9.53 -16.59 -1.59
CA LEU A 10 10.91 -16.99 -1.90
C LEU A 10 11.95 -16.07 -1.31
N GLU A 11 11.70 -14.75 -1.35
CA GLU A 11 12.64 -13.75 -0.86
C GLU A 11 11.89 -12.58 -0.25
N LYS A 12 12.52 -11.96 0.74
CA LYS A 12 12.04 -10.74 1.38
C LYS A 12 13.16 -9.71 1.42
N GLN A 13 13.01 -8.64 0.66
CA GLN A 13 13.90 -7.49 0.70
C GLN A 13 13.04 -6.24 0.83
N PRO A 14 12.68 -5.84 2.07
CA PRO A 14 11.71 -4.76 2.26
C PRO A 14 12.01 -3.53 1.40
N PRO A 15 11.02 -2.97 0.73
CA PRO A 15 9.59 -3.31 0.75
C PRO A 15 9.18 -4.35 -0.29
N LEU A 16 10.13 -5.07 -0.89
CA LEU A 16 9.90 -6.00 -1.99
C LEU A 16 9.81 -7.45 -1.49
N VAL A 17 8.80 -8.16 -1.98
CA VAL A 17 8.60 -9.59 -1.73
C VAL A 17 8.60 -10.32 -3.06
N LEU A 18 9.34 -11.43 -3.14
CA LEU A 18 9.27 -12.32 -4.30
C LEU A 18 8.36 -13.49 -3.93
N LEU A 19 7.23 -13.59 -4.62
CA LEU A 19 6.23 -14.62 -4.38
C LEU A 19 6.13 -15.53 -5.61
N GLU A 20 6.27 -16.83 -5.41
CA GLU A 20 6.14 -17.79 -6.51
C GLU A 20 4.75 -18.39 -6.53
N ALA A 21 4.05 -18.22 -7.65
CA ALA A 21 2.75 -18.82 -7.88
C ALA A 21 2.81 -19.59 -9.20
N ASN A 22 2.59 -20.90 -9.13
CA ASN A 22 2.60 -21.79 -10.29
C ASN A 22 3.86 -21.65 -11.15
N GLY A 23 5.02 -21.52 -10.53
CA GLY A 23 6.29 -21.44 -11.21
C GLY A 23 6.68 -20.05 -11.70
N VAL A 24 5.85 -19.04 -11.44
CA VAL A 24 6.16 -17.65 -11.82
C VAL A 24 6.50 -16.86 -10.56
N GLY A 25 7.65 -16.18 -10.57
CA GLY A 25 8.04 -15.31 -9.47
C GLY A 25 7.52 -13.89 -9.68
N TYR A 26 6.69 -13.41 -8.77
CA TYR A 26 6.13 -12.07 -8.81
C TYR A 26 6.85 -11.19 -7.80
N GLU A 27 7.37 -10.06 -8.26
CA GLU A 27 7.97 -9.06 -7.38
C GLU A 27 6.88 -8.08 -6.96
N ILE A 28 6.61 -8.02 -5.66
CA ILE A 28 5.48 -7.26 -5.12
C ILE A 28 6.00 -6.24 -4.11
N HIS A 29 5.64 -4.98 -4.31
CA HIS A 29 5.94 -3.91 -3.36
C HIS A 29 4.84 -3.85 -2.31
N MET A 30 5.20 -3.95 -1.04
CA MET A 30 4.24 -3.95 0.06
C MET A 30 4.57 -2.86 1.09
N PRO A 31 3.55 -2.23 1.69
CA PRO A 31 3.81 -1.32 2.80
C PRO A 31 4.40 -2.10 3.97
N MET A 32 5.24 -1.45 4.76
CA MET A 32 5.93 -2.13 5.86
C MET A 32 4.96 -2.72 6.89
N THR A 33 3.82 -2.08 7.11
CA THR A 33 2.78 -2.60 8.00
C THR A 33 2.27 -3.97 7.55
N CYS A 34 2.14 -4.17 6.23
CA CYS A 34 1.74 -5.47 5.67
C CYS A 34 2.91 -6.44 5.65
N PHE A 35 4.09 -5.93 5.35
CA PHE A 35 5.30 -6.74 5.22
C PHE A 35 5.62 -7.51 6.50
N TYR A 36 5.50 -6.85 7.64
CA TYR A 36 5.79 -7.48 8.94
C TYR A 36 4.83 -8.60 9.30
N GLU A 37 3.64 -8.63 8.72
CA GLU A 37 2.64 -9.66 8.98
C GLU A 37 2.76 -10.86 8.04
N LEU A 38 3.67 -10.82 7.07
CA LEU A 38 3.86 -11.93 6.15
C LEU A 38 4.42 -13.16 6.88
N PRO A 39 4.01 -14.38 6.45
CA PRO A 39 4.64 -15.60 6.97
C PRO A 39 6.10 -15.67 6.55
N GLU A 40 6.80 -16.66 7.09
CA GLU A 40 8.22 -16.81 6.84
C GLU A 40 8.52 -17.35 5.44
N LEU A 41 9.80 -17.27 5.05
CA LEU A 41 10.27 -17.79 3.77
C LEU A 41 9.84 -19.24 3.59
N GLY A 42 9.42 -19.55 2.38
CA GLY A 42 8.98 -20.90 2.01
C GLY A 42 7.52 -21.19 2.34
N GLN A 43 6.87 -20.35 3.11
CA GLN A 43 5.47 -20.54 3.47
C GLN A 43 4.54 -19.87 2.47
N GLU A 44 3.30 -20.38 2.41
CA GLU A 44 2.28 -19.83 1.52
C GLU A 44 1.70 -18.55 2.08
N ALA A 45 1.51 -17.58 1.19
CA ALA A 45 0.87 -16.32 1.52
C ALA A 45 -0.17 -15.97 0.45
N ILE A 46 -1.18 -15.22 0.87
CA ILE A 46 -2.18 -14.64 -0.03
C ILE A 46 -2.00 -13.13 0.03
N VAL A 47 -1.84 -12.53 -1.14
CA VAL A 47 -1.62 -11.09 -1.26
C VAL A 47 -2.65 -10.51 -2.20
N PHE A 48 -3.32 -9.46 -1.77
CA PHE A 48 -4.25 -8.71 -2.61
C PHE A 48 -3.48 -7.63 -3.33
N THR A 49 -3.55 -7.61 -4.66
CA THR A 49 -2.63 -6.84 -5.48
C THR A 49 -3.31 -5.73 -6.26
N HIS A 50 -2.53 -4.70 -6.55
CA HIS A 50 -2.88 -3.64 -7.47
C HIS A 50 -1.79 -3.58 -8.53
N PHE A 51 -2.19 -3.77 -9.80
CA PHE A 51 -1.26 -3.84 -10.93
C PHE A 51 -1.26 -2.50 -11.67
N VAL A 52 -0.07 -1.94 -11.83
CA VAL A 52 0.13 -0.66 -12.54
C VAL A 52 0.97 -0.92 -13.77
N VAL A 53 0.46 -0.50 -14.92
CA VAL A 53 1.17 -0.61 -16.20
C VAL A 53 1.49 0.79 -16.69
N ARG A 54 2.77 1.03 -16.95
CA ARG A 54 3.27 2.28 -17.54
C ARG A 54 4.07 1.93 -18.78
N GLU A 55 4.46 2.94 -19.56
CA GLU A 55 5.29 2.72 -20.74
C GLU A 55 6.60 2.02 -20.42
N ASP A 56 7.20 2.39 -19.28
CA ASP A 56 8.55 1.95 -18.90
C ASP A 56 8.56 0.88 -17.79
N ALA A 57 7.41 0.52 -17.23
CA ALA A 57 7.38 -0.40 -16.10
C ALA A 57 6.02 -1.07 -15.92
N GLN A 58 6.06 -2.27 -15.33
CA GLN A 58 4.89 -2.97 -14.83
C GLN A 58 5.15 -3.25 -13.36
N LEU A 59 4.29 -2.74 -12.49
CA LEU A 59 4.50 -2.79 -11.04
C LEU A 59 3.32 -3.46 -10.34
N LEU A 60 3.66 -4.30 -9.36
CA LEU A 60 2.66 -4.91 -8.46
C LEU A 60 2.84 -4.35 -7.07
N TYR A 61 1.74 -3.89 -6.51
CA TYR A 61 1.66 -3.47 -5.10
C TYR A 61 0.78 -4.47 -4.38
N GLY A 62 1.14 -4.85 -3.17
CA GLY A 62 0.43 -5.90 -2.45
C GLY A 62 0.06 -5.54 -1.03
N PHE A 63 -1.03 -6.14 -0.55
CA PHE A 63 -1.63 -5.87 0.75
C PHE A 63 -2.16 -7.16 1.34
N ASN A 64 -2.26 -7.21 2.67
CA ASN A 64 -2.71 -8.42 3.36
C ASN A 64 -4.22 -8.61 3.29
N ASP A 65 -4.97 -7.55 3.05
CA ASP A 65 -6.42 -7.66 2.92
C ASP A 65 -6.97 -6.68 1.88
N LYS A 66 -8.24 -6.86 1.54
CA LYS A 66 -8.91 -6.04 0.53
C LYS A 66 -9.13 -4.60 0.97
N GLN A 67 -9.28 -4.38 2.28
CA GLN A 67 -9.52 -3.03 2.81
C GLN A 67 -8.28 -2.16 2.64
N GLU A 68 -7.11 -2.71 2.92
CA GLU A 68 -5.85 -2.00 2.72
C GLU A 68 -5.64 -1.68 1.24
N ARG A 69 -5.93 -2.64 0.36
CA ARG A 69 -5.84 -2.41 -1.08
C ARG A 69 -6.81 -1.32 -1.54
N ALA A 70 -8.04 -1.34 -1.01
CA ALA A 70 -9.04 -0.34 -1.35
C ALA A 70 -8.59 1.07 -0.93
N LEU A 71 -8.00 1.19 0.25
CA LEU A 71 -7.48 2.47 0.72
C LEU A 71 -6.33 2.94 -0.17
N PHE A 72 -5.42 2.04 -0.53
CA PHE A 72 -4.33 2.39 -1.46
C PHE A 72 -4.88 2.93 -2.77
N ARG A 73 -5.89 2.28 -3.32
CA ARG A 73 -6.52 2.69 -4.58
C ARG A 73 -7.19 4.07 -4.47
N GLU A 74 -7.76 4.38 -3.32
CA GLU A 74 -8.32 5.71 -3.09
C GLU A 74 -7.22 6.76 -2.93
N LEU A 75 -6.14 6.43 -2.24
CA LEU A 75 -5.02 7.34 -2.06
C LEU A 75 -4.40 7.78 -3.38
N ILE A 76 -4.19 6.85 -4.30
CA ILE A 76 -3.55 7.19 -5.58
C ILE A 76 -4.46 8.02 -6.51
N LYS A 77 -5.73 8.15 -6.17
CA LYS A 77 -6.66 9.05 -6.89
C LYS A 77 -6.51 10.49 -6.44
N VAL A 78 -5.90 10.72 -5.27
CA VAL A 78 -5.69 12.07 -4.75
C VAL A 78 -4.62 12.76 -5.57
N ASN A 79 -4.91 13.98 -6.02
CA ASN A 79 -3.98 14.75 -6.82
C ASN A 79 -2.68 15.01 -6.03
N GLY A 80 -1.55 14.63 -6.61
CA GLY A 80 -0.24 14.76 -5.96
C GLY A 80 0.19 13.52 -5.17
N VAL A 81 -0.65 12.49 -5.10
CA VAL A 81 -0.31 11.24 -4.41
C VAL A 81 -0.17 10.12 -5.44
N GLY A 82 1.06 9.69 -5.66
CA GLY A 82 1.33 8.53 -6.50
C GLY A 82 1.46 7.25 -5.67
N PRO A 83 1.68 6.11 -6.34
CA PRO A 83 1.80 4.82 -5.64
C PRO A 83 2.90 4.80 -4.58
N LYS A 84 4.04 5.42 -4.86
CA LYS A 84 5.16 5.43 -3.92
C LYS A 84 4.80 6.16 -2.62
N LEU A 85 4.17 7.33 -2.72
CA LEU A 85 3.74 8.08 -1.54
C LEU A 85 2.63 7.36 -0.81
N ALA A 86 1.67 6.78 -1.53
CA ALA A 86 0.59 6.00 -0.92
C ALA A 86 1.16 4.82 -0.13
N LEU A 87 2.16 4.14 -0.68
CA LEU A 87 2.83 3.04 0.02
C LEU A 87 3.53 3.53 1.29
N ALA A 88 4.19 4.68 1.22
CA ALA A 88 4.85 5.29 2.38
C ALA A 88 3.84 5.66 3.47
N ILE A 89 2.70 6.20 3.09
CA ILE A 89 1.64 6.53 4.04
C ILE A 89 1.17 5.28 4.78
N LEU A 90 0.89 4.21 4.04
CA LEU A 90 0.41 2.96 4.64
C LEU A 90 1.51 2.20 5.38
N SER A 91 2.78 2.55 5.16
CA SER A 91 3.89 2.03 5.94
C SER A 91 4.04 2.73 7.29
N GLY A 92 3.56 3.97 7.38
CA GLY A 92 3.68 4.78 8.61
C GLY A 92 2.51 4.66 9.57
N MET A 93 1.36 4.20 9.09
CA MET A 93 0.20 3.97 9.95
C MET A 93 -0.73 2.95 9.30
N SER A 94 -1.52 2.26 10.13
CA SER A 94 -2.49 1.29 9.62
C SER A 94 -3.62 1.99 8.86
N ALA A 95 -4.38 1.21 8.08
CA ALA A 95 -5.54 1.75 7.38
C ALA A 95 -6.53 2.39 8.36
N GLN A 96 -6.79 1.75 9.49
CA GLN A 96 -7.71 2.29 10.51
C GLN A 96 -7.19 3.59 11.11
N GLN A 97 -5.89 3.66 11.40
CA GLN A 97 -5.28 4.86 11.93
C GLN A 97 -5.37 6.02 10.94
N PHE A 98 -5.15 5.72 9.66
CA PHE A 98 -5.23 6.73 8.60
C PHE A 98 -6.66 7.27 8.47
N VAL A 99 -7.65 6.38 8.40
CA VAL A 99 -9.05 6.78 8.29
C VAL A 99 -9.46 7.64 9.49
N SER A 100 -9.06 7.23 10.69
CA SER A 100 -9.36 8.00 11.89
C SER A 100 -8.71 9.39 11.86
N ALA A 101 -7.46 9.48 11.43
CA ALA A 101 -6.76 10.76 11.33
C ALA A 101 -7.45 11.70 10.34
N VAL A 102 -7.91 11.17 9.21
CA VAL A 102 -8.62 11.95 8.20
C VAL A 102 -9.96 12.42 8.75
N GLU A 103 -10.73 11.53 9.36
CA GLU A 103 -12.05 11.88 9.91
C GLU A 103 -11.96 12.93 11.01
N ARG A 104 -10.93 12.86 11.83
CA ARG A 104 -10.69 13.82 12.92
C ARG A 104 -9.91 15.05 12.46
N GLU A 105 -9.54 15.11 11.19
CA GLU A 105 -8.77 16.22 10.61
C GLU A 105 -7.47 16.48 11.37
N GLU A 106 -6.80 15.40 11.73
CA GLU A 106 -5.53 15.46 12.48
C GLU A 106 -4.36 15.76 11.56
N ILE A 107 -4.24 17.00 11.09
CA ILE A 107 -3.19 17.43 10.17
C ILE A 107 -1.81 17.15 10.75
N THR A 108 -1.60 17.42 12.03
CA THR A 108 -0.30 17.22 12.71
C THR A 108 0.14 15.76 12.62
N ALA A 109 -0.78 14.83 12.82
CA ALA A 109 -0.47 13.40 12.73
C ALA A 109 -0.09 13.00 11.29
N LEU A 110 -0.78 13.53 10.30
CA LEU A 110 -0.50 13.23 8.90
C LEU A 110 0.83 13.79 8.43
N VAL A 111 1.20 14.97 8.90
CA VAL A 111 2.48 15.62 8.53
C VAL A 111 3.68 14.83 9.04
N LYS A 112 3.52 14.00 10.05
CA LYS A 112 4.58 13.14 10.56
C LYS A 112 4.94 12.00 9.61
N LEU A 113 4.07 11.70 8.66
CA LEU A 113 4.34 10.65 7.68
C LEU A 113 5.41 11.10 6.68
N PRO A 114 6.35 10.21 6.31
CA PRO A 114 7.40 10.56 5.35
C PRO A 114 6.80 11.02 4.01
N GLY A 115 7.27 12.14 3.51
CA GLY A 115 6.82 12.67 2.23
C GLY A 115 5.51 13.44 2.28
N VAL A 116 4.89 13.56 3.45
CA VAL A 116 3.63 14.30 3.63
C VAL A 116 3.92 15.63 4.29
N GLY A 117 3.81 16.71 3.51
CA GLY A 117 3.89 18.07 4.04
C GLY A 117 2.50 18.58 4.42
N LYS A 118 2.46 19.82 4.90
CA LYS A 118 1.20 20.43 5.35
C LYS A 118 0.16 20.49 4.23
N LYS A 119 0.57 20.89 3.03
CA LYS A 119 -0.36 20.99 1.89
C LYS A 119 -0.92 19.64 1.49
N THR A 120 -0.07 18.63 1.46
CA THR A 120 -0.49 17.26 1.14
C THR A 120 -1.45 16.74 2.21
N ALA A 121 -1.14 16.98 3.49
CA ALA A 121 -2.01 16.57 4.60
C ALA A 121 -3.39 17.22 4.50
N GLU A 122 -3.43 18.52 4.22
CA GLU A 122 -4.69 19.24 4.06
C GLU A 122 -5.50 18.70 2.87
N ARG A 123 -4.82 18.40 1.77
CA ARG A 123 -5.46 17.83 0.59
C ARG A 123 -6.02 16.44 0.88
N LEU A 124 -5.26 15.61 1.59
CA LEU A 124 -5.73 14.28 2.00
C LEU A 124 -7.02 14.38 2.81
N VAL A 125 -7.07 15.30 3.78
CA VAL A 125 -8.27 15.49 4.58
C VAL A 125 -9.45 15.92 3.71
N VAL A 126 -9.26 16.93 2.86
CA VAL A 126 -10.34 17.44 2.02
C VAL A 126 -10.87 16.40 1.04
N GLU A 127 -9.96 15.69 0.34
CA GLU A 127 -10.37 14.76 -0.70
C GLU A 127 -10.78 13.39 -0.19
N MET A 128 -10.24 12.95 0.94
CA MET A 128 -10.49 11.60 1.45
C MET A 128 -11.65 11.52 2.44
N LYS A 129 -11.96 12.61 3.12
CA LYS A 129 -12.98 12.61 4.17
C LYS A 129 -14.33 12.10 3.69
N ASP A 130 -14.71 12.43 2.46
CA ASP A 130 -16.01 12.05 1.90
C ASP A 130 -16.01 10.65 1.26
N ARG A 131 -14.87 9.98 1.24
CA ARG A 131 -14.74 8.67 0.58
C ARG A 131 -14.86 7.48 1.53
N PHE A 132 -15.00 7.74 2.81
CA PHE A 132 -15.11 6.70 3.83
C PHE A 132 -16.54 6.53 4.33
#